data_ca513c67263f3608ac8df13e4b019b73
#
_entry.id   ca513c67263f3608ac8df13e4b019b73
#
_cell.length_a   1.000
_cell.length_b   1.000
_cell.length_c   1.000
_cell.angle_alpha   90.00
_cell.angle_beta   90.00
_cell.angle_gamma   90.00
#
_symmetry.space_group_name_H-M   'P 1'
#
loop_
_entity.id
_entity.type
_entity.pdbx_description
1 polymer ?
#
loop_
_entity_poly.entity_id
_entity_poly.type
_entity_poly.pdbx_seq_one_letter_code
_entity_poly.pdbx_strand_id
1 'polypeptide(L)'
;MARSISVKIPTSTLIAQIESKIAEIDEAVANYPAEYEKYEREAEAYKAKVAEFVSDYLSKNSGKVGYDYDSLIRISTNYNNRLELTFDSEILGLPKRPVAPEKPNQQRHYGNTYSNQKELLEKNLKILRMTSQEEVSASTYGAVMDIL
;
A
#
# COMPACT_ATOMS: atom_id res chain seq x y z
N MET A 1 0.12 -36.89 -20.55
CA MET A 1 0.34 -35.45 -20.35
C MET A 1 -0.99 -34.73 -20.54
N ALA A 2 -1.49 -34.11 -19.49
CA ALA A 2 -2.65 -33.24 -19.62
C ALA A 2 -2.24 -32.01 -20.45
N ARG A 3 -2.89 -31.80 -21.60
CA ARG A 3 -2.73 -30.57 -22.38
C ARG A 3 -3.31 -29.43 -21.53
N SER A 4 -2.48 -28.50 -21.11
CA SER A 4 -2.96 -27.27 -20.49
C SER A 4 -3.86 -26.57 -21.50
N ILE A 5 -5.14 -26.41 -21.17
CA ILE A 5 -6.07 -25.62 -21.97
C ILE A 5 -5.62 -24.17 -21.85
N SER A 6 -5.02 -23.64 -22.90
CA SER A 6 -4.66 -22.21 -22.97
C SER A 6 -5.95 -21.39 -23.16
N VAL A 7 -6.25 -20.53 -22.22
CA VAL A 7 -7.36 -19.58 -22.36
C VAL A 7 -7.04 -18.58 -23.46
N LYS A 8 -7.93 -18.46 -24.43
CA LYS A 8 -7.83 -17.49 -25.53
C LYS A 8 -8.63 -16.21 -25.18
N ILE A 9 -8.06 -15.08 -25.51
CA ILE A 9 -8.67 -13.79 -25.31
C ILE A 9 -8.72 -13.06 -26.65
N PRO A 10 -9.87 -12.46 -27.03
CA PRO A 10 -9.91 -11.61 -28.22
C PRO A 10 -8.90 -10.47 -28.11
N THR A 11 -8.09 -10.28 -29.13
CA THR A 11 -7.04 -9.26 -29.16
C THR A 11 -7.60 -7.87 -28.93
N SER A 12 -8.73 -7.54 -29.55
CA SER A 12 -9.41 -6.24 -29.34
C SER A 12 -9.87 -6.03 -27.90
N THR A 13 -10.33 -7.07 -27.24
CA THR A 13 -10.74 -7.01 -25.82
C THR A 13 -9.54 -6.73 -24.92
N LEU A 14 -8.43 -7.41 -25.13
CA LEU A 14 -7.22 -7.20 -24.34
C LEU A 14 -6.64 -5.80 -24.56
N ILE A 15 -6.62 -5.30 -25.80
CA ILE A 15 -6.22 -3.94 -26.12
C ILE A 15 -7.07 -2.92 -25.34
N ALA A 16 -8.40 -3.06 -25.39
CA ALA A 16 -9.32 -2.15 -24.70
C ALA A 16 -9.10 -2.16 -23.17
N GLN A 17 -8.88 -3.33 -22.58
CA GLN A 17 -8.59 -3.46 -21.15
C GLN A 17 -7.26 -2.80 -20.77
N ILE A 18 -6.23 -2.96 -21.59
CA ILE A 18 -4.92 -2.32 -21.35
C ILE A 18 -5.04 -0.80 -21.46
N GLU A 19 -5.72 -0.28 -22.48
CA GLU A 19 -5.95 1.16 -22.64
C GLU A 19 -6.73 1.76 -21.46
N SER A 20 -7.77 1.06 -21.00
CA SER A 20 -8.53 1.45 -19.81
C SER A 20 -7.65 1.48 -18.56
N LYS A 21 -6.81 0.47 -18.39
CA LYS A 21 -5.91 0.41 -17.24
C LYS A 21 -4.82 1.49 -17.25
N ILE A 22 -4.29 1.81 -18.41
CA ILE A 22 -3.35 2.93 -18.58
C ILE A 22 -4.02 4.25 -18.18
N ALA A 23 -5.26 4.47 -18.59
CA ALA A 23 -6.01 5.67 -18.20
C ALA A 23 -6.25 5.75 -16.69
N GLU A 24 -6.60 4.63 -16.04
CA GLU A 24 -6.73 4.55 -14.58
C GLU A 24 -5.40 4.88 -13.87
N ILE A 25 -4.29 4.36 -14.38
CA ILE A 25 -2.95 4.63 -13.82
C ILE A 25 -2.61 6.12 -13.98
N ASP A 26 -2.87 6.71 -15.14
CA ASP A 26 -2.61 8.14 -15.38
C ASP A 26 -3.42 9.03 -14.44
N GLU A 27 -4.69 8.70 -14.21
CA GLU A 27 -5.53 9.40 -13.24
C GLU A 27 -5.01 9.24 -11.81
N ALA A 28 -4.63 8.03 -11.42
CA ALA A 28 -4.07 7.77 -10.10
C ALA A 28 -2.75 8.52 -9.87
N VAL A 29 -1.87 8.56 -10.87
CA VAL A 29 -0.62 9.33 -10.82
C VAL A 29 -0.89 10.83 -10.69
N ALA A 30 -1.88 11.35 -11.41
CA ALA A 30 -2.25 12.76 -11.33
C ALA A 30 -2.83 13.14 -9.95
N ASN A 31 -3.60 12.24 -9.33
CA ASN A 31 -4.26 12.47 -8.04
C ASN A 31 -3.35 12.21 -6.83
N TYR A 32 -2.31 11.40 -6.99
CA TYR A 32 -1.45 10.96 -5.89
C TYR A 32 -0.82 12.10 -5.07
N PRO A 33 -0.30 13.20 -5.64
CA PRO A 33 0.26 14.29 -4.85
C PRO A 33 -0.76 14.89 -3.87
N ALA A 34 -1.99 15.08 -4.31
CA ALA A 34 -3.07 15.63 -3.46
C ALA A 34 -3.49 14.64 -2.37
N GLU A 35 -3.57 13.35 -2.68
CA GLU A 35 -3.86 12.30 -1.71
C GLU A 35 -2.75 12.17 -0.67
N TYR A 36 -1.49 12.28 -1.09
CA TYR A 36 -0.34 12.23 -0.19
C TYR A 36 -0.30 13.45 0.74
N GLU A 37 -0.55 14.65 0.22
CA GLU A 37 -0.64 15.86 1.02
C GLU A 37 -1.78 15.79 2.06
N LYS A 38 -2.92 15.22 1.69
CA LYS A 38 -4.03 14.94 2.61
C LYS A 38 -3.57 13.99 3.72
N TYR A 39 -2.91 12.89 3.36
CA TYR A 39 -2.35 11.95 4.32
C TYR A 39 -1.36 12.62 5.29
N GLU A 40 -0.45 13.47 4.81
CA GLU A 40 0.51 14.17 5.66
C GLU A 40 -0.21 15.07 6.68
N ARG A 41 -1.24 15.79 6.27
CA ARG A 41 -2.05 16.59 7.19
C ARG A 41 -2.77 15.74 8.24
N GLU A 42 -3.35 14.63 7.83
CA GLU A 42 -4.01 13.68 8.73
C GLU A 42 -3.01 13.04 9.70
N ALA A 43 -1.81 12.71 9.24
CA ALA A 43 -0.74 12.15 10.07
C ALA A 43 -0.24 13.15 11.13
N GLU A 44 -0.08 14.42 10.77
CA GLU A 44 0.28 15.46 11.73
C GLU A 44 -0.83 15.71 12.76
N ALA A 45 -2.08 15.75 12.31
CA ALA A 45 -3.23 15.84 13.21
C ALA A 45 -3.33 14.63 14.16
N TYR A 46 -3.04 13.44 13.67
CA TYR A 46 -2.98 12.23 14.47
C TYR A 46 -1.87 12.29 15.52
N LYS A 47 -0.66 12.72 15.17
CA LYS A 47 0.43 12.90 16.12
C LYS A 47 0.05 13.84 17.26
N ALA A 48 -0.59 14.97 16.94
CA ALA A 48 -1.04 15.93 17.93
C ALA A 48 -2.08 15.31 18.89
N LYS A 49 -3.04 14.54 18.37
CA LYS A 49 -4.02 13.80 19.19
C LYS A 49 -3.36 12.75 20.07
N VAL A 50 -2.41 11.98 19.54
CA VAL A 50 -1.66 10.99 20.33
C VAL A 50 -0.92 11.66 21.47
N ALA A 51 -0.22 12.75 21.20
CA ALA A 51 0.50 13.51 22.24
C ALA A 51 -0.43 14.00 23.35
N GLU A 52 -1.60 14.53 23.01
CA GLU A 52 -2.62 14.97 23.97
C GLU A 52 -3.15 13.80 24.81
N PHE A 53 -3.55 12.71 24.18
CA PHE A 53 -4.06 11.51 24.86
C PHE A 53 -3.02 10.90 25.80
N VAL A 54 -1.77 10.76 25.33
CA VAL A 54 -0.68 10.20 26.12
C VAL A 54 -0.36 11.08 27.32
N SER A 55 -0.29 12.39 27.14
CA SER A 55 -0.03 13.35 28.21
C SER A 55 -1.13 13.30 29.28
N ASP A 56 -2.40 13.29 28.88
CA ASP A 56 -3.55 13.20 29.77
C ASP A 56 -3.59 11.86 30.52
N TYR A 57 -3.34 10.75 29.82
CA TYR A 57 -3.31 9.41 30.41
C TYR A 57 -2.19 9.27 31.45
N LEU A 58 -0.96 9.74 31.15
CA LEU A 58 0.16 9.73 32.07
C LEU A 58 -0.14 10.60 33.31
N SER A 59 -0.72 11.75 33.12
CA SER A 59 -1.11 12.64 34.22
C SER A 59 -2.12 11.99 35.19
N LYS A 60 -3.14 11.29 34.64
CA LYS A 60 -4.18 10.62 35.42
C LYS A 60 -3.71 9.32 36.09
N ASN A 61 -2.67 8.68 35.56
CA ASN A 61 -2.19 7.36 36.00
C ASN A 61 -0.74 7.35 36.45
N SER A 62 -0.20 8.47 36.91
CA SER A 62 1.19 8.60 37.32
C SER A 62 1.62 7.63 38.43
N GLY A 63 0.69 7.25 39.33
CA GLY A 63 0.95 6.26 40.40
C GLY A 63 0.95 4.80 39.93
N LYS A 64 0.63 4.52 38.66
CA LYS A 64 0.53 3.16 38.08
C LYS A 64 1.67 2.82 37.14
N VAL A 65 2.73 3.60 37.18
CA VAL A 65 3.95 3.36 36.41
C VAL A 65 4.82 2.33 37.13
N GLY A 66 5.31 1.34 36.43
CA GLY A 66 6.17 0.29 37.03
C GLY A 66 7.01 -0.42 35.99
N TYR A 67 7.84 -1.36 36.48
CA TYR A 67 8.76 -2.15 35.68
C TYR A 67 8.23 -3.57 35.36
N ASP A 68 7.18 -3.98 36.04
CA ASP A 68 6.59 -5.30 35.91
C ASP A 68 5.71 -5.41 34.64
N TYR A 69 5.53 -6.64 34.16
CA TYR A 69 4.71 -6.90 32.96
C TYR A 69 3.22 -6.59 33.15
N ASP A 70 2.75 -6.63 34.39
CA ASP A 70 1.36 -6.32 34.74
C ASP A 70 1.14 -4.84 35.11
N SER A 71 2.18 -4.02 35.06
CA SER A 71 2.07 -2.58 35.26
C SER A 71 1.21 -1.95 34.17
N LEU A 72 0.29 -1.08 34.53
CA LEU A 72 -0.57 -0.38 33.58
C LEU A 72 0.25 0.47 32.59
N ILE A 73 1.28 1.12 33.08
CA ILE A 73 2.29 1.80 32.29
C ILE A 73 3.63 1.17 32.63
N ARG A 74 4.21 0.46 31.68
CA ARG A 74 5.49 -0.22 31.87
C ARG A 74 6.64 0.63 31.37
N ILE A 75 7.66 0.76 32.19
CA ILE A 75 8.91 1.39 31.81
C ILE A 75 9.93 0.30 31.48
N SER A 76 10.60 0.44 30.35
CA SER A 76 11.72 -0.39 29.94
C SER A 76 12.83 0.45 29.32
N THR A 77 14.05 -0.07 29.37
CA THR A 77 15.20 0.56 28.71
C THR A 77 15.63 -0.34 27.55
N ASN A 78 15.72 0.22 26.34
CA ASN A 78 16.22 -0.52 25.19
C ASN A 78 17.75 -0.50 25.13
N TYR A 79 18.35 -1.27 24.21
CA TYR A 79 19.81 -1.36 24.06
C TYR A 79 20.48 -0.06 23.55
N ASN A 80 19.72 0.96 23.18
CA ASN A 80 20.22 2.30 22.85
C ASN A 80 20.18 3.24 24.06
N ASN A 81 19.99 2.71 25.28
CA ASN A 81 19.80 3.48 26.52
C ASN A 81 18.63 4.49 26.47
N ARG A 82 17.62 4.21 25.66
CA ARG A 82 16.40 5.01 25.63
C ARG A 82 15.35 4.40 26.53
N LEU A 83 14.71 5.24 27.30
CA LEU A 83 13.55 4.86 28.10
C LEU A 83 12.34 4.70 27.20
N GLU A 84 11.66 3.57 27.32
CA GLU A 84 10.43 3.28 26.60
C GLU A 84 9.27 3.14 27.57
N LEU A 85 8.12 3.69 27.21
CA LEU A 85 6.86 3.52 27.92
C LEU A 85 5.95 2.62 27.07
N THR A 86 5.42 1.58 27.70
CA THR A 86 4.48 0.66 27.06
C THR A 86 3.15 0.72 27.79
N PHE A 87 2.07 0.95 27.06
CA PHE A 87 0.69 0.95 27.53
C PHE A 87 -0.24 0.55 26.39
N ASP A 88 -1.43 0.10 26.74
CA ASP A 88 -2.41 -0.35 25.77
C ASP A 88 -3.07 0.86 25.08
N SER A 89 -2.94 0.94 23.76
CA SER A 89 -3.53 2.02 22.95
C SER A 89 -5.05 2.00 22.92
N GLU A 90 -5.68 0.83 23.12
CA GLU A 90 -7.14 0.71 23.20
C GLU A 90 -7.70 1.38 24.44
N ILE A 91 -6.97 1.30 25.56
CA ILE A 91 -7.33 1.98 26.81
C ILE A 91 -7.33 3.50 26.64
N LEU A 92 -6.47 4.02 25.77
CA LEU A 92 -6.39 5.46 25.48
C LEU A 92 -7.53 5.95 24.59
N GLY A 93 -8.24 5.07 23.89
CA GLY A 93 -9.25 5.46 22.92
C GLY A 93 -8.69 6.23 21.73
N LEU A 94 -7.48 5.91 21.31
CA LEU A 94 -6.83 6.55 20.17
C LEU A 94 -7.58 6.30 18.87
N PRO A 95 -7.72 7.30 18.01
CA PRO A 95 -8.26 7.11 16.68
C PRO A 95 -7.35 6.22 15.84
N LYS A 96 -7.88 5.65 14.77
CA LYS A 96 -7.12 4.83 13.86
C LYS A 96 -6.00 5.65 13.21
N ARG A 97 -4.79 5.07 13.18
CA ARG A 97 -3.64 5.68 12.51
C ARG A 97 -3.91 5.84 11.01
N PRO A 98 -3.65 7.01 10.43
CA PRO A 98 -3.71 7.20 8.99
C PRO A 98 -2.75 6.26 8.26
N VAL A 99 -3.17 5.78 7.11
CA VAL A 99 -2.37 4.93 6.23
C VAL A 99 -1.96 5.74 5.01
N ALA A 100 -0.67 5.71 4.68
CA ALA A 100 -0.18 6.37 3.48
C ALA A 100 -0.83 5.77 2.23
N PRO A 101 -1.21 6.60 1.24
CA PRO A 101 -1.72 6.09 -0.03
C PRO A 101 -0.62 5.29 -0.74
N GLU A 102 -1.02 4.23 -1.41
CA GLU A 102 -0.09 3.45 -2.21
C GLU A 102 0.39 4.27 -3.41
N LYS A 103 1.68 4.22 -3.66
CA LYS A 103 2.27 4.91 -4.81
C LYS A 103 1.78 4.25 -6.10
N PRO A 104 1.08 4.98 -7.00
CA PRO A 104 0.55 4.41 -8.21
C PRO A 104 1.65 4.05 -9.22
N ASN A 105 1.28 3.25 -10.22
CA ASN A 105 2.17 2.86 -11.32
C ASN A 105 3.40 2.06 -10.88
N GLN A 106 3.33 1.39 -9.72
CA GLN A 106 4.38 0.52 -9.23
C GLN A 106 3.86 -0.91 -9.07
N GLN A 107 4.60 -1.86 -9.63
CA GLN A 107 4.43 -3.28 -9.34
C GLN A 107 5.62 -3.77 -8.52
N ARG A 108 5.32 -4.31 -7.35
CA ARG A 108 6.35 -4.89 -6.49
C ARG A 108 6.72 -6.27 -7.01
N HIS A 109 8.02 -6.49 -7.16
CA HIS A 109 8.60 -7.79 -7.41
C HIS A 109 9.19 -8.38 -6.14
N TYR A 110 9.83 -9.52 -6.28
CA TYR A 110 10.50 -10.19 -5.17
C TYR A 110 11.54 -9.27 -4.51
N GLY A 111 11.47 -9.14 -3.19
CA GLY A 111 12.29 -8.19 -2.44
C GLY A 111 11.76 -6.74 -2.52
N ASN A 112 12.66 -5.77 -2.65
CA ASN A 112 12.35 -4.33 -2.74
C ASN A 112 12.46 -3.80 -4.18
N THR A 113 12.34 -4.68 -5.18
CA THR A 113 12.38 -4.28 -6.59
C THR A 113 11.00 -3.90 -7.07
N TYR A 114 10.91 -2.80 -7.78
CA TYR A 114 9.67 -2.27 -8.36
C TYR A 114 9.83 -2.07 -9.85
N SER A 115 8.78 -2.34 -10.61
CA SER A 115 8.68 -2.00 -12.02
C SER A 115 7.55 -1.01 -12.27
N ASN A 116 7.61 -0.33 -13.41
CA ASN A 116 6.60 0.61 -13.85
C ASN A 116 5.50 -0.15 -14.60
N GLN A 117 4.29 -0.16 -14.06
CA GLN A 117 3.14 -0.87 -14.64
C GLN A 117 2.75 -0.32 -16.01
N LYS A 118 2.72 1.01 -16.16
CA LYS A 118 2.34 1.67 -17.41
C LYS A 118 3.31 1.32 -18.55
N GLU A 119 4.59 1.33 -18.27
CA GLU A 119 5.62 0.97 -19.25
C GLU A 119 5.45 -0.47 -19.77
N LEU A 120 5.18 -1.41 -18.88
CA LEU A 120 4.88 -2.79 -19.26
C LEU A 120 3.61 -2.90 -20.11
N LEU A 121 2.55 -2.19 -19.72
CA LEU A 121 1.29 -2.16 -20.46
C LEU A 121 1.45 -1.55 -21.85
N GLU A 122 2.14 -0.43 -21.98
CA GLU A 122 2.41 0.25 -23.25
C GLU A 122 3.24 -0.61 -24.21
N LYS A 123 4.25 -1.30 -23.69
CA LYS A 123 5.07 -2.22 -24.45
C LYS A 123 4.26 -3.38 -25.04
N ASN A 124 3.40 -3.97 -24.22
CA ASN A 124 2.53 -5.06 -24.67
C ASN A 124 1.41 -4.57 -25.59
N LEU A 125 0.87 -3.37 -25.35
CA LEU A 125 -0.11 -2.73 -26.24
C LEU A 125 0.45 -2.54 -27.65
N LYS A 126 1.70 -2.11 -27.75
CA LYS A 126 2.41 -1.97 -29.03
C LYS A 126 2.52 -3.30 -29.76
N ILE A 127 2.84 -4.38 -29.06
CA ILE A 127 2.92 -5.73 -29.62
C ILE A 127 1.55 -6.18 -30.14
N LEU A 128 0.51 -6.01 -29.31
CA LEU A 128 -0.87 -6.39 -29.67
C LEU A 128 -1.41 -5.64 -30.88
N ARG A 129 -1.07 -4.38 -31.04
CA ARG A 129 -1.47 -3.57 -32.20
C ARG A 129 -0.76 -3.99 -33.50
N MET A 130 0.37 -4.65 -33.39
CA MET A 130 1.16 -5.15 -34.52
C MET A 130 0.79 -6.58 -34.92
N THR A 131 0.09 -7.34 -34.08
CA THR A 131 -0.31 -8.71 -34.39
C THR A 131 -1.50 -8.75 -35.34
N SER A 132 -1.50 -9.73 -36.25
CA SER A 132 -2.66 -10.04 -37.12
C SER A 132 -3.61 -11.06 -36.50
N GLN A 133 -3.30 -11.59 -35.32
CA GLN A 133 -4.12 -12.59 -34.64
C GLN A 133 -5.35 -11.97 -34.03
N GLU A 134 -6.53 -12.55 -34.29
CA GLU A 134 -7.79 -12.14 -33.69
C GLU A 134 -7.89 -12.51 -32.21
N GLU A 135 -7.21 -13.57 -31.79
CA GLU A 135 -7.14 -14.05 -30.42
C GLU A 135 -5.70 -14.31 -30.00
N VAL A 136 -5.41 -14.04 -28.74
CA VAL A 136 -4.12 -14.31 -28.13
C VAL A 136 -4.26 -15.20 -26.89
N SER A 137 -3.19 -15.89 -26.54
CA SER A 137 -3.17 -16.74 -25.34
C SER A 137 -2.98 -15.91 -24.08
N ALA A 138 -3.83 -16.09 -23.08
CA ALA A 138 -3.71 -15.44 -21.78
C ALA A 138 -2.35 -15.71 -21.13
N SER A 139 -1.79 -16.90 -21.30
CA SER A 139 -0.48 -17.26 -20.74
C SER A 139 0.69 -16.48 -21.36
N THR A 140 0.58 -16.08 -22.61
CA THR A 140 1.60 -15.24 -23.29
C THR A 140 1.65 -13.84 -22.68
N TYR A 141 0.54 -13.35 -22.17
CA TYR A 141 0.40 -12.02 -21.55
C TYR A 141 0.20 -12.10 -20.04
N GLY A 142 0.75 -13.12 -19.36
CA GLY A 142 0.58 -13.36 -17.94
C GLY A 142 0.95 -12.16 -17.08
N ALA A 143 2.06 -11.49 -17.35
CA ALA A 143 2.47 -10.29 -16.61
C ALA A 143 1.50 -9.12 -16.77
N VAL A 144 0.87 -8.97 -17.94
CA VAL A 144 -0.19 -7.98 -18.18
C VAL A 144 -1.45 -8.35 -17.43
N MET A 145 -1.85 -9.62 -17.46
CA MET A 145 -3.04 -10.11 -16.76
C MET A 145 -2.95 -9.90 -15.24
N ASP A 146 -1.76 -9.98 -14.66
CA ASP A 146 -1.53 -9.73 -13.24
C ASP A 146 -1.75 -8.26 -12.84
N ILE A 147 -1.66 -7.33 -13.79
CA ILE A 147 -1.89 -5.89 -13.56
C ILE A 147 -3.38 -5.53 -13.78
N LEU A 148 -4.03 -6.19 -14.73
CA LEU A 148 -5.44 -5.96 -15.04
C LEU A 148 -6.32 -6.60 -13.95
#